data_fcdcdbbdcf23d7fdda2036c60660f204
#
_entry.id   fcdcdbbdcf23d7fdda2036c60660f204
#
_cell.length_a   1.000
_cell.length_b   1.000
_cell.length_c   1.000
_cell.angle_alpha   90.00
_cell.angle_beta   90.00
_cell.angle_gamma   90.00
#
_symmetry.space_group_name_H-M   'P 1'
#
loop_
_entity.id
_entity.type
_entity.pdbx_description
1 polymer ?
#
loop_
_entity_poly.entity_id
_entity_poly.type
_entity_poly.pdbx_seq_one_letter_code
_entity_poly.pdbx_strand_id
1 'polypeptide(L)'
;MDVAEKIRYFRQQKELSQEQLGKRAGIHEQSIRKYELGIRKPKIDQLKKIAGGLGVSVIEFIDIEIENEADLIAVLKKISPFFKWDGLLHVLVGEKFL
;
A
#
# COMPACT_ATOMS: atom_id res chain seq x y z
N MET A 1 -8.33 10.73 1.83
CA MET A 1 -8.93 9.62 1.07
C MET A 1 -8.71 8.31 1.81
N ASP A 2 -9.71 7.46 1.88
CA ASP A 2 -9.55 6.11 2.41
C ASP A 2 -8.93 5.18 1.38
N VAL A 3 -8.71 3.92 1.75
CA VAL A 3 -8.09 2.93 0.86
C VAL A 3 -8.91 2.72 -0.42
N ALA A 4 -10.23 2.62 -0.29
CA ALA A 4 -11.10 2.41 -1.45
C ALA A 4 -10.97 3.56 -2.46
N GLU A 5 -11.02 4.78 -1.98
CA GLU A 5 -10.88 5.98 -2.81
C GLU A 5 -9.47 6.07 -3.44
N LYS A 6 -8.44 5.72 -2.68
CA LYS A 6 -7.06 5.73 -3.18
C LYS A 6 -6.86 4.73 -4.30
N ILE A 7 -7.41 3.52 -4.17
CA ILE A 7 -7.30 2.51 -5.24
C ILE A 7 -7.94 3.05 -6.52
N ARG A 8 -9.16 3.59 -6.40
CA ARG A 8 -9.84 4.17 -7.55
C ARG A 8 -9.06 5.34 -8.14
N TYR A 9 -8.56 6.24 -7.30
CA TYR A 9 -7.80 7.40 -7.72
C TYR A 9 -6.58 7.01 -8.55
N PHE A 10 -5.73 6.13 -8.02
CA PHE A 10 -4.53 5.71 -8.74
C PHE A 10 -4.86 4.93 -10.01
N ARG A 11 -5.91 4.11 -9.96
CA ARG A 11 -6.36 3.38 -11.15
C ARG A 11 -6.76 4.34 -12.28
N GLN A 12 -7.54 5.35 -11.94
CA GLN A 12 -7.98 6.35 -12.92
C GLN A 12 -6.80 7.19 -13.42
N GLN A 13 -5.85 7.53 -12.57
CA GLN A 13 -4.63 8.24 -12.97
C GLN A 13 -3.82 7.45 -13.99
N LYS A 14 -3.83 6.14 -13.88
CA LYS A 14 -3.15 5.24 -14.82
C LYS A 14 -4.01 4.85 -16.02
N GLU A 15 -5.22 5.39 -16.09
CA GLU A 15 -6.19 5.10 -17.16
C GLU A 15 -6.48 3.60 -17.31
N LEU A 16 -6.57 2.91 -16.18
CA LEU A 16 -6.87 1.48 -16.15
C LEU A 16 -8.33 1.23 -15.80
N SER A 17 -8.93 0.21 -16.44
CA SER A 17 -10.19 -0.34 -15.99
C SER A 17 -9.97 -1.23 -14.75
N GLN A 18 -11.03 -1.58 -14.06
CA GLN A 18 -10.96 -2.54 -12.94
C GLN A 18 -10.43 -3.89 -13.42
N GLU A 19 -10.85 -4.33 -14.60
CA GLU A 19 -10.37 -5.57 -15.21
C GLU A 19 -8.86 -5.50 -15.49
N GLN A 20 -8.41 -4.40 -16.09
CA GLN A 20 -6.98 -4.22 -16.40
C GLN A 20 -6.13 -4.19 -15.12
N LEU A 21 -6.59 -3.50 -14.09
CA LEU A 21 -5.89 -3.50 -12.81
C LEU A 21 -5.86 -4.89 -12.21
N GLY A 22 -6.97 -5.61 -12.26
CA GLY A 22 -7.04 -6.99 -11.78
C GLY A 22 -6.00 -7.89 -12.45
N LYS A 23 -5.87 -7.80 -13.77
CA LYS A 23 -4.87 -8.57 -14.52
C LYS A 23 -3.45 -8.21 -14.12
N ARG A 24 -3.16 -6.93 -13.96
CA ARG A 24 -1.82 -6.46 -13.56
C ARG A 24 -1.47 -6.87 -12.13
N ALA A 25 -2.45 -6.82 -11.24
CA ALA A 25 -2.25 -7.14 -9.82
C ALA A 25 -2.34 -8.64 -9.52
N GLY A 26 -2.84 -9.43 -10.45
CA GLY A 26 -3.12 -10.85 -10.19
C GLY A 26 -4.28 -11.02 -9.23
N ILE A 27 -5.28 -10.15 -9.31
CA ILE A 27 -6.47 -10.13 -8.47
C ILE A 27 -7.70 -10.15 -9.36
N HIS A 28 -8.71 -10.93 -8.98
CA HIS A 28 -9.96 -10.98 -9.73
C HIS A 28 -10.63 -9.60 -9.77
N GLU A 29 -11.19 -9.24 -10.93
CA GLU A 29 -11.89 -7.97 -11.13
C GLU A 29 -12.96 -7.70 -10.07
N GLN A 30 -13.73 -8.71 -9.70
CA GLN A 30 -14.76 -8.57 -8.67
C GLN A 30 -14.21 -8.16 -7.31
N SER A 31 -13.01 -8.62 -6.98
CA SER A 31 -12.35 -8.21 -5.75
C SER A 31 -11.91 -6.76 -5.81
N ILE A 32 -11.35 -6.31 -6.94
CA ILE A 32 -11.01 -4.90 -7.16
C ILE A 32 -12.26 -4.03 -6.96
N ARG A 33 -13.37 -4.42 -7.58
CA ARG A 33 -14.62 -3.70 -7.47
C ARG A 33 -15.09 -3.58 -6.00
N LYS A 34 -15.05 -4.68 -5.26
CA LYS A 34 -15.44 -4.70 -3.84
C LYS A 34 -14.53 -3.80 -3.00
N TYR A 35 -13.24 -3.79 -3.27
CA TYR A 35 -12.30 -2.92 -2.60
C TYR A 35 -12.61 -1.44 -2.88
N GLU A 36 -12.87 -1.08 -4.12
CA GLU A 36 -13.20 0.30 -4.50
C GLU A 36 -14.55 0.77 -3.96
N LEU A 37 -15.49 -0.15 -3.79
CA LEU A 37 -16.79 0.17 -3.19
C LEU A 37 -16.75 0.22 -1.66
N GLY A 38 -15.63 -0.18 -1.05
CA GLY A 38 -15.50 -0.23 0.40
C GLY A 38 -16.26 -1.38 1.06
N ILE A 39 -16.82 -2.32 0.27
CA ILE A 39 -17.53 -3.49 0.78
C ILE A 39 -16.57 -4.47 1.44
N ARG A 40 -15.35 -4.55 0.92
CA ARG A 40 -14.32 -5.43 1.42
C ARG A 40 -13.02 -4.65 1.59
N LYS A 41 -12.34 -4.87 2.71
CA LYS A 41 -11.06 -4.24 2.99
C LYS A 41 -9.92 -5.13 2.52
N PRO A 42 -9.04 -4.66 1.63
CA PRO A 42 -7.91 -5.49 1.20
C PRO A 42 -6.90 -5.67 2.33
N LYS A 43 -6.41 -6.89 2.49
CA LYS A 43 -5.31 -7.19 3.40
C LYS A 43 -3.99 -6.70 2.80
N ILE A 44 -2.94 -6.65 3.61
CA ILE A 44 -1.64 -6.11 3.21
C ILE A 44 -1.08 -6.80 1.96
N ASP A 45 -1.25 -8.12 1.85
CA ASP A 45 -0.77 -8.88 0.67
C ASP A 45 -1.50 -8.45 -0.60
N GLN A 46 -2.79 -8.18 -0.51
CA GLN A 46 -3.59 -7.70 -1.63
C GLN A 46 -3.20 -6.25 -1.98
N LEU A 47 -2.94 -5.42 -0.98
CA LEU A 47 -2.47 -4.06 -1.20
C LEU A 47 -1.13 -4.02 -1.92
N LYS A 48 -0.22 -4.92 -1.57
CA LYS A 48 1.06 -5.06 -2.29
C LYS A 48 0.85 -5.38 -3.76
N LYS A 49 -0.05 -6.30 -4.06
CA LYS A 49 -0.39 -6.68 -5.44
C LYS A 49 -1.01 -5.50 -6.20
N ILE A 50 -1.94 -4.80 -5.57
CA ILE A 50 -2.59 -3.63 -6.15
C ILE A 50 -1.58 -2.53 -6.43
N ALA A 51 -0.73 -2.22 -5.46
CA ALA A 51 0.33 -1.23 -5.62
C ALA A 51 1.27 -1.60 -6.76
N GLY A 52 1.67 -2.87 -6.84
CA GLY A 52 2.49 -3.37 -7.95
C GLY A 52 1.81 -3.20 -9.29
N GLY A 53 0.53 -3.53 -9.39
CA GLY A 53 -0.26 -3.36 -10.61
C GLY A 53 -0.43 -1.90 -11.02
N LEU A 54 -0.44 -1.00 -10.07
CA LEU A 54 -0.55 0.44 -10.29
C LEU A 54 0.81 1.12 -10.49
N GLY A 55 1.90 0.45 -10.16
CA GLY A 55 3.23 1.04 -10.22
C GLY A 55 3.46 2.11 -9.14
N VAL A 56 2.81 1.98 -8.00
CA VAL A 56 2.99 2.90 -6.86
C VAL A 56 3.47 2.13 -5.64
N SER A 57 3.97 2.86 -4.65
CA SER A 57 4.38 2.25 -3.39
C SER A 57 3.16 1.81 -2.58
N VAL A 58 3.26 0.64 -1.93
CA VAL A 58 2.20 0.16 -1.03
C VAL A 58 1.95 1.12 0.13
N ILE A 59 2.93 1.93 0.49
CA ILE A 59 2.82 2.93 1.55
C ILE A 59 1.71 3.95 1.26
N GLU A 60 1.44 4.21 -0.03
CA GLU A 60 0.35 5.12 -0.43
C GLU A 60 -1.02 4.70 0.09
N PHE A 61 -1.19 3.39 0.36
CA PHE A 61 -2.47 2.82 0.81
C PHE A 61 -2.52 2.59 2.32
N ILE A 62 -1.43 2.82 3.02
CA ILE A 62 -1.35 2.53 4.44
C ILE A 62 -1.57 3.82 5.22
N ASP A 63 -2.65 3.83 6.00
CA ASP A 63 -2.97 4.93 6.89
C ASP A 63 -2.37 4.59 8.25
N ILE A 64 -1.27 5.25 8.57
CA ILE A 64 -0.48 4.93 9.74
C ILE A 64 -0.30 6.16 10.60
N GLU A 65 -0.72 6.06 11.86
CA GLU A 65 -0.31 7.00 12.88
C GLU A 65 1.01 6.52 13.46
N ILE A 66 2.09 7.18 13.07
CA ILE A 66 3.42 6.87 13.57
C ILE A 66 3.78 7.89 14.64
N GLU A 67 3.77 7.46 15.90
CA GLU A 67 4.11 8.30 17.03
C GLU A 67 5.61 8.26 17.35
N ASN A 68 6.27 7.15 17.00
CA ASN A 68 7.68 6.97 17.30
C ASN A 68 8.35 6.03 16.30
N GLU A 69 9.67 5.90 16.44
CA GLU A 69 10.51 5.07 15.58
C GLU A 69 10.10 3.59 15.59
N ALA A 70 9.72 3.07 16.77
CA ALA A 70 9.33 1.67 16.91
C ALA A 70 8.05 1.37 16.12
N ASP A 71 7.09 2.30 16.09
CA ASP A 71 5.87 2.16 15.30
C ASP A 71 6.18 2.11 13.82
N LEU A 72 7.08 2.97 13.35
CA LEU A 72 7.52 2.98 11.96
C LEU A 72 8.19 1.65 11.59
N ILE A 73 9.11 1.16 12.41
CA ILE A 73 9.79 -0.11 12.18
C ILE A 73 8.79 -1.26 12.13
N ALA A 74 7.85 -1.31 13.07
CA ALA A 74 6.83 -2.37 13.13
C ALA A 74 6.01 -2.44 11.85
N VAL A 75 5.62 -1.30 11.32
CA VAL A 75 4.84 -1.22 10.08
C VAL A 75 5.68 -1.64 8.87
N LEU A 76 6.89 -1.13 8.76
CA LEU A 76 7.78 -1.44 7.64
C LEU A 76 8.15 -2.92 7.62
N LYS A 77 8.39 -3.54 8.78
CA LYS A 77 8.63 -4.98 8.89
C LYS A 77 7.43 -5.81 8.44
N LYS A 78 6.22 -5.32 8.67
CA LYS A 78 4.98 -5.96 8.22
C LYS A 78 4.86 -5.95 6.70
N ILE A 79 5.32 -4.89 6.06
CA ILE A 79 5.30 -4.72 4.60
C ILE A 79 6.39 -5.58 3.95
N SER A 80 7.59 -5.61 4.52
CA SER A 80 8.73 -6.35 3.97
C SER A 80 9.57 -6.95 5.10
N PRO A 81 9.20 -8.13 5.60
CA PRO A 81 9.85 -8.73 6.77
C PRO A 81 11.30 -9.14 6.52
N PHE A 82 11.72 -9.29 5.28
CA PHE A 82 13.07 -9.72 4.93
C PHE A 82 14.04 -8.55 4.74
N PHE A 83 13.55 -7.33 4.79
CA PHE A 83 14.39 -6.14 4.62
C PHE A 83 14.99 -5.71 5.95
N LYS A 84 16.25 -5.26 5.92
CA LYS A 84 16.90 -4.70 7.12
C LYS A 84 16.58 -3.21 7.21
N TRP A 85 15.64 -2.88 8.09
CA TRP A 85 15.12 -1.53 8.19
C TRP A 85 15.96 -0.57 9.03
N ASP A 86 16.86 -1.08 9.88
CA ASP A 86 17.59 -0.25 10.83
C ASP A 86 18.42 0.85 10.14
N GLY A 87 19.20 0.48 9.11
CA GLY A 87 19.96 1.46 8.33
C GLY A 87 19.07 2.39 7.52
N LEU A 88 18.01 1.87 6.93
CA LEU A 88 17.07 2.67 6.15
C LEU A 88 16.34 3.68 7.03
N LEU A 89 16.01 3.30 8.25
CA LEU A 89 15.32 4.18 9.19
C LEU A 89 16.12 5.44 9.47
N HIS A 90 17.42 5.32 9.66
CA HIS A 90 18.32 6.48 9.85
C HIS A 90 18.29 7.43 8.64
N VAL A 91 18.16 6.89 7.44
CA VAL A 91 18.05 7.68 6.23
C VAL A 91 16.70 8.37 6.12
N LEU A 92 15.62 7.64 6.43
CA LEU A 92 14.25 8.14 6.26
C LEU A 92 13.84 9.17 7.32
N VAL A 93 14.18 8.93 8.58
CA VAL A 93 13.78 9.82 9.68
C VAL A 93 14.87 10.81 10.07
N GLY A 94 16.08 10.63 9.54
CA GLY A 94 17.20 11.50 9.84
C GLY A 94 17.57 11.51 11.31
N GLU A 95 18.20 12.59 11.76
CA GLU A 95 18.71 12.72 13.11
C GLU A 95 17.64 13.08 14.15
N LYS A 96 16.40 13.27 13.73
CA LYS A 96 15.31 13.69 14.63
C LYS A 96 15.03 12.70 15.75
N PHE A 97 15.40 11.45 15.55
CA PHE A 97 15.13 10.36 16.49
C PHE A 97 16.41 9.78 17.12
N LEU A 98 17.53 10.41 16.87
CA LEU A 98 18.82 9.97 17.41
C LEU A 98 19.16 10.64 18.74
#